data_b2b2e81908f36058eb841c806c066259
#
_entry.id   b2b2e81908f36058eb841c806c066259
#
_cell.length_a   1.000
_cell.length_b   1.000
_cell.length_c   1.000
_cell.angle_alpha   90.00
_cell.angle_beta   90.00
_cell.angle_gamma   90.00
#
_symmetry.space_group_name_H-M   'P 1'
#
loop_
_entity.id
_entity.type
_entity.pdbx_description
1 polymer ?
#
loop_
_entity_poly.entity_id
_entity_poly.type
_entity_poly.pdbx_seq_one_letter_code
_entity_poly.pdbx_strand_id
1 'polypeptide(L)'
;MIAILDYGVGNLFSLRSSLQQLGLQAVVTADAAAIRAADRLILPGVGAFGDAMAKLTATGLVPVLKEQAEEKPLLGICLGMQLLFEKSYEYGEHAGLGFIKGEVCPLGPDLADKSLKVPQMGWNALHIVKDDPLFRYLSLIHI
;
A
#
# COMPACT_ATOMS: atom_id res chain seq x y z
N MET A 1 -8.71 12.77 11.02
CA MET A 1 -8.24 11.48 11.57
C MET A 1 -7.87 10.55 10.42
N ILE A 2 -6.83 9.72 10.57
CA ILE A 2 -6.39 8.75 9.57
C ILE A 2 -6.79 7.34 10.03
N ALA A 3 -7.44 6.54 9.17
CA ALA A 3 -7.66 5.13 9.44
C ALA A 3 -6.58 4.28 8.77
N ILE A 4 -5.87 3.48 9.56
CA ILE A 4 -4.98 2.43 9.09
C ILE A 4 -5.78 1.14 9.10
N LEU A 5 -5.96 0.53 7.93
CA LEU A 5 -6.75 -0.68 7.80
C LEU A 5 -6.04 -1.87 8.47
N ASP A 6 -6.73 -2.51 9.39
CA ASP A 6 -6.28 -3.75 10.03
C ASP A 6 -7.03 -4.94 9.43
N TYR A 7 -6.35 -5.65 8.55
CA TYR A 7 -6.84 -6.91 7.98
C TYR A 7 -5.89 -8.08 8.27
N GLY A 8 -5.09 -7.93 9.35
CA GLY A 8 -4.15 -8.94 9.81
C GLY A 8 -2.83 -8.97 9.04
N VAL A 9 -2.52 -7.91 8.26
CA VAL A 9 -1.28 -7.80 7.49
C VAL A 9 -0.72 -6.38 7.58
N GLY A 10 0.59 -6.26 7.74
CA GLY A 10 1.29 -4.98 7.77
C GLY A 10 1.97 -4.67 9.10
N ASN A 11 2.90 -3.73 9.08
CA ASN A 11 3.55 -3.21 10.28
C ASN A 11 2.74 -2.05 10.86
N LEU A 12 1.58 -2.37 11.46
CA LEU A 12 0.61 -1.41 11.96
C LEU A 12 1.17 -0.54 13.09
N PHE A 13 2.01 -1.12 13.95
CA PHE A 13 2.64 -0.41 15.05
C PHE A 13 3.56 0.70 14.54
N SER A 14 4.45 0.39 13.59
CA SER A 14 5.38 1.38 13.04
C SER A 14 4.66 2.51 12.32
N LEU A 15 3.63 2.19 11.54
CA LEU A 15 2.81 3.21 10.87
C LEU A 15 2.13 4.14 11.86
N ARG A 16 1.48 3.59 12.88
CA ARG A 16 0.84 4.39 13.92
C ARG A 16 1.84 5.27 14.65
N SER A 17 3.00 4.71 15.02
CA SER A 17 4.06 5.45 15.71
C SER A 17 4.61 6.60 14.85
N SER A 18 4.84 6.36 13.56
CA SER A 18 5.32 7.40 12.62
C SER A 18 4.30 8.54 12.49
N LEU A 19 3.01 8.23 12.37
CA LEU A 19 1.97 9.26 12.32
C LEU A 19 1.87 10.06 13.62
N GLN A 20 2.00 9.40 14.77
CA GLN A 20 2.04 10.06 16.08
C GLN A 20 3.22 11.03 16.19
N GLN A 21 4.41 10.65 15.72
CA GLN A 21 5.59 11.53 15.69
C GLN A 21 5.37 12.80 14.85
N LEU A 22 4.54 12.69 13.82
CA LEU A 22 4.12 13.81 12.98
C LEU A 22 2.96 14.63 13.58
N GLY A 23 2.51 14.30 14.80
CA GLY A 23 1.36 14.96 15.44
C GLY A 23 0.00 14.61 14.79
N LEU A 24 -0.07 13.57 13.98
CA LEU A 24 -1.28 13.18 13.27
C LEU A 24 -2.08 12.15 14.08
N GLN A 25 -3.41 12.34 14.13
CA GLN A 25 -4.30 11.38 14.76
C GLN A 25 -4.57 10.21 13.80
N ALA A 26 -4.23 9.01 14.25
CA ALA A 26 -4.45 7.77 13.49
C ALA A 26 -5.05 6.68 14.37
N VAL A 27 -5.96 5.91 13.80
CA VAL A 27 -6.56 4.72 14.39
C VAL A 27 -6.27 3.50 13.53
N VAL A 28 -5.87 2.40 14.16
CA VAL A 28 -5.76 1.08 13.52
C VAL A 28 -7.10 0.39 13.71
N THR A 29 -7.77 0.01 12.64
CA THR A 29 -9.15 -0.48 12.74
C THR A 29 -9.54 -1.42 11.59
N ALA A 30 -10.38 -2.39 11.94
CA ALA A 30 -11.15 -3.22 11.01
C ALA A 30 -12.66 -2.85 11.03
N ASP A 31 -13.04 -1.81 11.78
CA ASP A 31 -14.43 -1.39 11.89
C ASP A 31 -14.81 -0.47 10.72
N ALA A 32 -15.84 -0.88 9.97
CA ALA A 32 -16.38 -0.13 8.84
C ALA A 32 -16.86 1.29 9.21
N ALA A 33 -17.43 1.46 10.40
CA ALA A 33 -17.90 2.79 10.84
C ALA A 33 -16.73 3.74 11.11
N ALA A 34 -15.65 3.25 11.73
CA ALA A 34 -14.44 4.03 11.95
C ALA A 34 -13.74 4.39 10.63
N ILE A 35 -13.72 3.47 9.64
CA ILE A 35 -13.19 3.72 8.29
C ILE A 35 -14.00 4.81 7.59
N ARG A 36 -15.34 4.75 7.65
CA ARG A 36 -16.22 5.78 7.08
C ARG A 36 -16.06 7.14 7.76
N ALA A 37 -15.80 7.17 9.06
CA ALA A 37 -15.60 8.41 9.82
C ALA A 37 -14.21 9.05 9.63
N ALA A 38 -13.24 8.33 9.08
CA ALA A 38 -11.90 8.85 8.85
C ALA A 38 -11.85 9.80 7.64
N ASP A 39 -10.89 10.75 7.65
CA ASP A 39 -10.67 11.69 6.54
C ASP A 39 -9.74 11.12 5.47
N ARG A 40 -8.89 10.18 5.84
CA ARG A 40 -7.87 9.56 4.98
C ARG A 40 -7.67 8.10 5.37
N LEU A 41 -7.29 7.29 4.40
CA LEU A 41 -7.10 5.86 4.58
C LEU A 41 -5.66 5.45 4.27
N ILE A 42 -5.14 4.50 5.04
CA ILE A 42 -3.86 3.83 4.73
C ILE A 42 -4.12 2.34 4.63
N LEU A 43 -3.75 1.75 3.49
CA LEU A 43 -3.73 0.32 3.26
C LEU A 43 -2.29 -0.18 3.36
N PRO A 44 -1.88 -0.75 4.49
CA PRO A 44 -0.56 -1.35 4.63
C PRO A 44 -0.53 -2.73 3.98
N GLY A 45 0.66 -3.31 3.81
CA GLY A 45 0.77 -4.69 3.37
C GLY A 45 2.20 -5.21 3.44
N VAL A 46 2.32 -6.48 3.82
CA VAL A 46 3.54 -7.28 3.77
C VAL A 46 3.19 -8.72 3.39
N GLY A 47 4.12 -9.46 2.81
CA GLY A 47 3.92 -10.86 2.41
C GLY A 47 3.45 -11.01 0.96
N ALA A 48 2.73 -12.08 0.65
CA ALA A 48 2.30 -12.42 -0.70
C ALA A 48 0.95 -11.78 -1.05
N PHE A 49 0.82 -11.39 -2.32
CA PHE A 49 -0.36 -10.68 -2.84
C PHE A 49 -1.67 -11.48 -2.64
N GLY A 50 -1.68 -12.74 -3.05
CA GLY A 50 -2.88 -13.59 -2.95
C GLY A 50 -3.36 -13.77 -1.51
N ASP A 51 -2.43 -14.00 -0.57
CA ASP A 51 -2.76 -14.16 0.85
C ASP A 51 -3.31 -12.87 1.45
N ALA A 52 -2.72 -11.73 1.09
CA ALA A 52 -3.19 -10.44 1.57
C ALA A 52 -4.59 -10.09 1.04
N MET A 53 -4.86 -10.35 -0.26
CA MET A 53 -6.20 -10.18 -0.83
C MET A 53 -7.22 -11.11 -0.20
N ALA A 54 -6.88 -12.37 0.07
CA ALA A 54 -7.76 -13.30 0.75
C ALA A 54 -8.13 -12.82 2.17
N LYS A 55 -7.14 -12.37 2.94
CA LYS A 55 -7.36 -11.80 4.28
C LYS A 55 -8.22 -10.54 4.23
N LEU A 56 -7.91 -9.60 3.34
CA LEU A 56 -8.69 -8.37 3.17
C LEU A 56 -10.15 -8.68 2.80
N THR A 57 -10.36 -9.63 1.89
CA THR A 57 -11.70 -10.08 1.48
C THR A 57 -12.45 -10.72 2.65
N ALA A 58 -11.78 -11.55 3.45
CA ALA A 58 -12.38 -12.23 4.60
C ALA A 58 -12.87 -11.25 5.69
N THR A 59 -12.30 -10.03 5.78
CA THR A 59 -12.81 -8.99 6.70
C THR A 59 -14.14 -8.37 6.26
N GLY A 60 -14.55 -8.56 5.01
CA GLY A 60 -15.71 -7.86 4.43
C GLY A 60 -15.48 -6.37 4.16
N LEU A 61 -14.24 -5.86 4.30
CA LEU A 61 -13.93 -4.44 4.15
C LEU A 61 -13.76 -3.99 2.69
N VAL A 62 -13.64 -4.90 1.73
CA VAL A 62 -13.44 -4.53 0.31
C VAL A 62 -14.52 -3.60 -0.21
N PRO A 63 -15.83 -3.83 0.01
CA PRO A 63 -16.88 -2.89 -0.43
C PRO A 63 -16.75 -1.51 0.23
N VAL A 64 -16.45 -1.47 1.54
CA VAL A 64 -16.27 -0.23 2.29
C VAL A 64 -15.06 0.55 1.76
N LEU A 65 -13.95 -0.14 1.50
CA LEU A 65 -12.76 0.47 0.95
C LEU A 65 -13.01 1.04 -0.45
N LYS A 66 -13.75 0.33 -1.30
CA LYS A 66 -14.13 0.82 -2.63
C LYS A 66 -15.00 2.07 -2.55
N GLU A 67 -16.03 2.07 -1.72
CA GLU A 67 -16.89 3.21 -1.46
C GLU A 67 -16.09 4.44 -0.99
N GLN A 68 -15.23 4.24 0.02
CA GLN A 68 -14.53 5.35 0.65
C GLN A 68 -13.34 5.89 -0.16
N ALA A 69 -12.73 5.09 -1.01
CA ALA A 69 -11.63 5.52 -1.87
C ALA A 69 -12.08 6.44 -3.04
N GLU A 70 -13.39 6.48 -3.35
CA GLU A 70 -13.94 7.45 -4.30
C GLU A 70 -13.99 8.87 -3.72
N GLU A 71 -14.09 8.99 -2.41
CA GLU A 71 -14.30 10.27 -1.72
C GLU A 71 -13.06 10.74 -0.93
N LYS A 72 -12.16 9.82 -0.57
CA LYS A 72 -11.06 10.09 0.36
C LYS A 72 -9.71 9.67 -0.21
N PRO A 73 -8.64 10.38 0.15
CA PRO A 73 -7.28 9.94 -0.17
C PRO A 73 -7.00 8.56 0.45
N LEU A 74 -6.54 7.63 -0.39
CA LEU A 74 -6.08 6.30 0.00
C LEU A 74 -4.60 6.15 -0.32
N LEU A 75 -3.78 5.86 0.69
CA LEU A 75 -2.36 5.57 0.55
C LEU A 75 -2.11 4.07 0.69
N GLY A 76 -1.67 3.43 -0.39
CA GLY A 76 -1.15 2.06 -0.33
C GLY A 76 0.35 2.05 -0.02
N ILE A 77 0.78 1.22 0.93
CA ILE A 77 2.20 1.10 1.30
C ILE A 77 2.71 -0.30 1.01
N CYS A 78 3.78 -0.40 0.20
CA CYS A 78 4.42 -1.66 -0.20
C CYS A 78 3.39 -2.61 -0.85
N LEU A 79 3.16 -3.80 -0.29
CA LEU A 79 2.14 -4.72 -0.78
C LEU A 79 0.75 -4.07 -0.82
N GLY A 80 0.41 -3.20 0.17
CA GLY A 80 -0.85 -2.45 0.13
C GLY A 80 -1.00 -1.57 -1.11
N MET A 81 0.09 -0.99 -1.63
CA MET A 81 0.07 -0.28 -2.91
C MET A 81 -0.15 -1.26 -4.07
N GLN A 82 0.48 -2.42 -4.05
CA GLN A 82 0.27 -3.44 -5.09
C GLN A 82 -1.19 -3.92 -5.15
N LEU A 83 -1.86 -4.07 -3.99
CA LEU A 83 -3.28 -4.46 -3.94
C LEU A 83 -4.22 -3.47 -4.63
N LEU A 84 -3.80 -2.21 -4.86
CA LEU A 84 -4.61 -1.21 -5.56
C LEU A 84 -4.76 -1.49 -7.05
N PHE A 85 -3.87 -2.27 -7.65
CA PHE A 85 -3.90 -2.63 -9.07
C PHE A 85 -5.02 -3.64 -9.39
N GLU A 86 -5.23 -3.90 -10.68
CA GLU A 86 -6.28 -4.81 -11.15
C GLU A 86 -5.95 -6.25 -10.82
N LYS A 87 -4.67 -6.65 -10.94
CA LYS A 87 -4.22 -8.01 -10.66
C LYS A 87 -2.72 -8.14 -10.40
N SER A 88 -2.32 -9.31 -9.92
CA SER A 88 -0.94 -9.70 -9.73
C SER A 88 -0.69 -11.11 -10.23
N TYR A 89 0.54 -11.36 -10.70
CA TYR A 89 1.02 -12.69 -11.09
C TYR A 89 1.97 -13.31 -10.07
N GLU A 90 2.00 -12.80 -8.85
CA GLU A 90 2.82 -13.37 -7.77
C GLU A 90 2.24 -14.71 -7.32
N TYR A 91 3.00 -15.80 -7.55
CA TYR A 91 2.59 -17.19 -7.26
C TYR A 91 1.26 -17.62 -7.89
N GLY A 92 0.90 -17.04 -9.02
CA GLY A 92 -0.36 -17.29 -9.75
C GLY A 92 -1.06 -16.00 -10.10
N GLU A 93 -2.20 -16.10 -10.80
CA GLU A 93 -3.00 -14.93 -11.12
C GLU A 93 -4.00 -14.65 -9.98
N HIS A 94 -3.92 -13.45 -9.41
CA HIS A 94 -4.78 -12.99 -8.33
C HIS A 94 -5.40 -11.64 -8.68
N ALA A 95 -6.72 -11.50 -8.55
CA ALA A 95 -7.40 -10.22 -8.70
C ALA A 95 -7.07 -9.28 -7.55
N GLY A 96 -6.84 -8.00 -7.86
CA GLY A 96 -6.65 -6.92 -6.90
C GLY A 96 -7.91 -6.09 -6.68
N LEU A 97 -7.74 -4.89 -6.12
CA LEU A 97 -8.83 -3.97 -5.83
C LEU A 97 -9.32 -3.20 -7.07
N GLY A 98 -8.45 -3.01 -8.07
CA GLY A 98 -8.79 -2.37 -9.35
C GLY A 98 -8.97 -0.84 -9.27
N PHE A 99 -8.35 -0.17 -8.28
CA PHE A 99 -8.33 1.30 -8.21
C PHE A 99 -7.36 1.92 -9.22
N ILE A 100 -6.29 1.21 -9.53
CA ILE A 100 -5.25 1.62 -10.47
C ILE A 100 -5.23 0.61 -11.60
N LYS A 101 -5.34 1.09 -12.84
CA LYS A 101 -5.21 0.23 -14.04
C LYS A 101 -3.78 -0.31 -14.15
N GLY A 102 -3.69 -1.58 -14.52
CA GLY A 102 -2.42 -2.28 -14.70
C GLY A 102 -2.25 -3.46 -13.76
N GLU A 103 -1.07 -4.04 -13.81
CA GLU A 103 -0.78 -5.35 -13.24
C GLU A 103 0.52 -5.33 -12.44
N VAL A 104 0.61 -6.18 -11.41
CA VAL A 104 1.84 -6.43 -10.67
C VAL A 104 2.54 -7.63 -11.28
N CYS A 105 3.67 -7.38 -11.93
CA CYS A 105 4.44 -8.38 -12.66
C CYS A 105 5.75 -8.73 -11.95
N PRO A 106 6.27 -9.96 -12.12
CA PRO A 106 7.57 -10.34 -11.58
C PRO A 106 8.70 -9.60 -12.34
N LEU A 107 9.68 -9.08 -11.60
CA LEU A 107 10.82 -8.33 -12.19
C LEU A 107 11.75 -9.20 -13.03
N GLY A 108 11.94 -10.47 -12.64
CA GLY A 108 12.96 -11.35 -13.23
C GLY A 108 12.91 -11.47 -14.77
N PRO A 109 11.74 -11.69 -15.38
CA PRO A 109 11.61 -11.79 -16.83
C PRO A 109 12.06 -10.54 -17.58
N ASP A 110 11.81 -9.36 -17.02
CA ASP A 110 12.05 -8.06 -17.68
C ASP A 110 13.46 -7.50 -17.43
N LEU A 111 14.26 -8.13 -16.57
CA LEU A 111 15.63 -7.70 -16.32
C LEU A 111 16.49 -7.95 -17.56
N ALA A 112 17.11 -6.88 -18.09
CA ALA A 112 18.08 -6.99 -19.19
C ALA A 112 19.33 -7.75 -18.74
N ASP A 113 19.83 -7.46 -17.54
CA ASP A 113 20.96 -8.15 -16.91
C ASP A 113 20.46 -9.26 -15.99
N LYS A 114 20.62 -10.50 -16.41
CA LYS A 114 20.21 -11.70 -15.66
C LYS A 114 21.13 -12.04 -14.48
N SER A 115 22.23 -11.31 -14.29
CA SER A 115 23.08 -11.43 -13.09
C SER A 115 22.53 -10.69 -11.88
N LEU A 116 21.59 -9.78 -12.08
CA LEU A 116 20.91 -9.04 -11.02
C LEU A 116 20.04 -9.96 -10.18
N LYS A 117 20.12 -9.77 -8.87
CA LYS A 117 19.34 -10.58 -7.92
C LYS A 117 17.92 -10.04 -7.75
N VAL A 118 16.96 -10.96 -7.69
CA VAL A 118 15.59 -10.68 -7.26
C VAL A 118 15.34 -11.46 -5.97
N PRO A 119 14.84 -10.80 -4.90
CA PRO A 119 14.45 -9.39 -4.84
C PRO A 119 15.64 -8.42 -4.87
N GLN A 120 15.39 -7.21 -5.38
CA GLN A 120 16.35 -6.11 -5.27
C GLN A 120 16.34 -5.61 -3.81
N MET A 121 17.50 -5.65 -3.17
CA MET A 121 17.70 -5.18 -1.79
C MET A 121 18.90 -4.25 -1.74
N GLY A 122 18.73 -3.04 -1.23
CA GLY A 122 19.79 -2.06 -1.14
C GLY A 122 19.26 -0.62 -1.18
N TRP A 123 20.20 0.31 -1.12
CA TRP A 123 19.93 1.73 -1.21
C TRP A 123 20.10 2.20 -2.64
N ASN A 124 19.12 2.92 -3.15
CA ASN A 124 19.14 3.51 -4.49
C ASN A 124 18.78 5.00 -4.42
N ALA A 125 19.33 5.77 -5.35
CA ALA A 125 18.93 7.15 -5.51
C ALA A 125 17.51 7.25 -6.09
N LEU A 126 16.72 8.17 -5.56
CA LEU A 126 15.43 8.53 -6.14
C LEU A 126 15.63 9.58 -7.23
N HIS A 127 15.12 9.31 -8.43
CA HIS A 127 15.06 10.25 -9.54
C HIS A 127 13.62 10.76 -9.68
N ILE A 128 13.36 11.95 -9.12
CA ILE A 128 12.04 12.59 -9.21
C ILE A 128 11.92 13.19 -10.60
N VAL A 129 11.06 12.60 -11.43
CA VAL A 129 10.86 13.02 -12.84
C VAL A 129 9.68 13.97 -13.03
N LYS A 130 8.88 14.17 -11.98
CA LYS A 130 7.71 15.06 -11.98
C LYS A 130 7.54 15.68 -10.60
N ASP A 131 7.31 16.99 -10.55
CA ASP A 131 6.96 17.67 -9.31
C ASP A 131 5.59 17.16 -8.80
N ASP A 132 5.57 16.75 -7.53
CA ASP A 132 4.37 16.32 -6.85
C ASP A 132 4.41 16.78 -5.39
N PRO A 133 3.30 17.24 -4.81
CA PRO A 133 3.22 17.62 -3.40
C PRO A 133 3.71 16.54 -2.44
N LEU A 134 3.63 15.25 -2.81
CA LEU A 134 4.13 14.12 -2.03
C LEU A 134 5.63 14.22 -1.76
N PHE A 135 6.41 14.81 -2.68
CA PHE A 135 7.87 14.94 -2.57
C PHE A 135 8.35 16.27 -2.00
N ARG A 136 7.43 17.19 -1.67
CA ARG A 136 7.75 18.57 -1.28
C ARG A 136 8.72 18.70 -0.12
N TYR A 137 8.67 17.76 0.83
CA TYR A 137 9.51 17.75 2.02
C TYR A 137 10.53 16.62 2.02
N LEU A 138 10.66 15.92 0.90
CA LEU A 138 11.62 14.84 0.77
C LEU A 138 13.01 15.41 0.56
N SER A 139 13.91 15.21 1.50
CA SER A 139 15.32 15.55 1.35
C SER A 139 16.09 14.30 0.99
N LEU A 140 16.78 14.32 -0.15
CA LEU A 140 17.65 13.23 -0.60
C LEU A 140 18.85 12.97 0.35
N ILE A 141 19.07 13.85 1.32
CA ILE A 141 20.14 13.73 2.33
C ILE A 141 19.70 12.85 3.52
N HIS A 142 18.40 12.59 3.68
CA HIS A 142 17.84 11.92 4.85
C HIS A 142 17.16 10.58 4.52
N ILE A 143 17.44 10.02 3.35
CA ILE A 143 16.93 8.70 2.93
C ILE A 143 18.06 7.70 2.91
#